data_10ea38dfe558a768f2e8f7cc1a58a138
#
_entry.id   10ea38dfe558a768f2e8f7cc1a58a138
#
_cell.length_a   1.000
_cell.length_b   1.000
_cell.length_c   1.000
_cell.angle_alpha   90.00
_cell.angle_beta   90.00
_cell.angle_gamma   90.00
#
_symmetry.space_group_name_H-M   'P 1'
#
loop_
_entity.id
_entity.type
_entity.pdbx_description
1 polymer ?
#
loop_
_entity_poly.entity_id
_entity_poly.type
_entity_poly.pdbx_seq_one_letter_code
_entity_poly.pdbx_strand_id
1 'polypeptide(L)'
;MPAIALVAAGARLGLSLGKTFGARGFEVALIARSRERLDDLTGKLGAAGVTAAGFPADVADRPALAAALDSAAGRFGRIDVLHYSAPAAGSGETARGTGTLEVTVDNLQPQMESICYGAVTATRAVLPAMLAAGTGTLLYTTGASSVTPVPVFASAGMAGAALRRWILALNKALADKGIYAGHVAIGTWIAGTPGAPEGVSPKEPDDIARLYWDLHASRERAEHLISA
;
A
#
# COMPACT_ATOMS: atom_id res chain seq x y z
N MET A 1 -17.55 10.29 -8.86
CA MET A 1 -17.54 9.18 -7.86
C MET A 1 -16.27 9.28 -7.05
N PRO A 2 -16.21 8.77 -5.80
CA PRO A 2 -14.95 8.74 -5.08
C PRO A 2 -13.96 7.77 -5.77
N ALA A 3 -12.66 8.03 -5.61
CA ALA A 3 -11.63 7.19 -6.22
C ALA A 3 -10.61 6.70 -5.19
N ILE A 4 -10.17 5.44 -5.36
CA ILE A 4 -9.06 4.85 -4.63
C ILE A 4 -7.87 4.64 -5.56
N ALA A 5 -6.68 5.07 -5.14
CA ALA A 5 -5.43 4.70 -5.78
C ALA A 5 -4.73 3.57 -5.01
N LEU A 6 -4.47 2.46 -5.70
CA LEU A 6 -3.78 1.29 -5.17
C LEU A 6 -2.35 1.28 -5.71
N VAL A 7 -1.39 1.73 -4.91
CA VAL A 7 0.03 1.79 -5.30
C VAL A 7 0.73 0.48 -4.97
N ALA A 8 1.50 -0.01 -5.93
CA ALA A 8 2.07 -1.36 -5.99
C ALA A 8 0.99 -2.45 -5.99
N ALA A 9 -0.06 -2.23 -6.77
CA ALA A 9 -1.19 -3.13 -6.89
C ALA A 9 -0.77 -4.54 -7.34
N GLY A 10 -1.13 -5.54 -6.54
CA GLY A 10 -0.86 -6.94 -6.79
C GLY A 10 -2.13 -7.76 -7.01
N ALA A 11 -1.97 -8.98 -7.57
CA ALA A 11 -3.07 -9.87 -7.92
C ALA A 11 -3.82 -10.49 -6.72
N ARG A 12 -3.35 -10.27 -5.50
CA ARG A 12 -3.98 -10.75 -4.26
C ARG A 12 -4.65 -9.58 -3.52
N LEU A 13 -3.98 -9.03 -2.52
CA LEU A 13 -4.53 -7.93 -1.72
C LEU A 13 -4.97 -6.72 -2.56
N GLY A 14 -4.19 -6.32 -3.57
CA GLY A 14 -4.55 -5.21 -4.45
C GLY A 14 -5.85 -5.45 -5.21
N LEU A 15 -6.04 -6.67 -5.78
CA LEU A 15 -7.28 -7.04 -6.45
C LEU A 15 -8.47 -7.08 -5.47
N SER A 16 -8.29 -7.65 -4.28
CA SER A 16 -9.35 -7.72 -3.26
C SER A 16 -9.73 -6.33 -2.74
N LEU A 17 -8.76 -5.43 -2.55
CA LEU A 17 -9.03 -4.02 -2.22
C LEU A 17 -9.83 -3.33 -3.35
N GLY A 18 -9.41 -3.51 -4.60
CA GLY A 18 -10.13 -2.95 -5.75
C GLY A 18 -11.59 -3.41 -5.80
N LYS A 19 -11.85 -4.71 -5.60
CA LYS A 19 -13.21 -5.26 -5.51
C LYS A 19 -13.97 -4.70 -4.31
N THR A 20 -13.35 -4.66 -3.13
CA THR A 20 -13.98 -4.23 -1.88
C THR A 20 -14.41 -2.77 -1.91
N PHE A 21 -13.57 -1.88 -2.41
CA PHE A 21 -13.90 -0.45 -2.57
C PHE A 21 -14.81 -0.23 -3.79
N GLY A 22 -14.56 -0.91 -4.90
CA GLY A 22 -15.38 -0.82 -6.10
C GLY A 22 -16.83 -1.22 -5.87
N ALA A 23 -17.09 -2.31 -5.13
CA ALA A 23 -18.45 -2.72 -4.74
C ALA A 23 -19.18 -1.67 -3.86
N ARG A 24 -18.46 -0.66 -3.38
CA ARG A 24 -18.99 0.46 -2.58
C ARG A 24 -18.95 1.80 -3.34
N GLY A 25 -18.85 1.72 -4.67
CA GLY A 25 -18.97 2.87 -5.57
C GLY A 25 -17.69 3.67 -5.80
N PHE A 26 -16.51 3.13 -5.43
CA PHE A 26 -15.23 3.76 -5.75
C PHE A 26 -14.77 3.37 -7.16
N GLU A 27 -14.23 4.31 -7.90
CA GLU A 27 -13.39 4.05 -9.06
C GLU A 27 -11.97 3.67 -8.61
N VAL A 28 -11.29 2.80 -9.35
CA VAL A 28 -10.03 2.19 -8.92
C VAL A 28 -8.89 2.56 -9.87
N ALA A 29 -7.92 3.33 -9.37
CA ALA A 29 -6.65 3.57 -10.03
C ALA A 29 -5.63 2.53 -9.55
N LEU A 30 -5.09 1.72 -10.47
CA LEU A 30 -4.08 0.71 -10.20
C LEU A 30 -2.71 1.24 -10.63
N ILE A 31 -1.76 1.33 -9.71
CA ILE A 31 -0.38 1.74 -10.00
C ILE A 31 0.55 0.54 -9.78
N ALA A 32 1.27 0.11 -10.81
CA ALA A 32 2.28 -0.95 -10.77
C ALA A 32 3.23 -0.84 -11.96
N ARG A 33 4.36 -1.55 -11.93
CA ARG A 33 5.39 -1.48 -12.98
C ARG A 33 4.95 -2.11 -14.32
N SER A 34 4.32 -3.28 -14.24
CA SER A 34 3.97 -4.08 -15.42
C SER A 34 2.62 -3.65 -16.00
N ARG A 35 2.64 -3.19 -17.25
CA ARG A 35 1.42 -2.89 -18.02
C ARG A 35 0.53 -4.12 -18.15
N GLU A 36 1.11 -5.26 -18.53
CA GLU A 36 0.38 -6.53 -18.65
C GLU A 36 -0.38 -6.91 -17.37
N ARG A 37 0.29 -6.76 -16.21
CA ARG A 37 -0.36 -7.00 -14.90
C ARG A 37 -1.48 -6.00 -14.63
N LEU A 38 -1.30 -4.74 -15.00
CA LEU A 38 -2.35 -3.72 -14.85
C LEU A 38 -3.56 -4.03 -15.72
N ASP A 39 -3.34 -4.48 -16.97
CA ASP A 39 -4.39 -4.85 -17.90
C ASP A 39 -5.18 -6.09 -17.38
N ASP A 40 -4.49 -7.12 -16.87
CA ASP A 40 -5.12 -8.28 -16.22
C ASP A 40 -5.97 -7.88 -15.00
N LEU A 41 -5.43 -7.04 -14.12
CA LEU A 41 -6.16 -6.58 -12.93
C LEU A 41 -7.36 -5.71 -13.29
N THR A 42 -7.20 -4.82 -14.27
CA THR A 42 -8.29 -3.96 -14.78
C THR A 42 -9.41 -4.82 -15.39
N GLY A 43 -9.05 -5.84 -16.18
CA GLY A 43 -10.01 -6.80 -16.74
C GLY A 43 -10.79 -7.56 -15.66
N LYS A 44 -10.10 -8.04 -14.61
CA LYS A 44 -10.72 -8.74 -13.47
C LYS A 44 -11.65 -7.83 -12.66
N LEU A 45 -11.30 -6.56 -12.48
CA LEU A 45 -12.16 -5.57 -11.82
C LEU A 45 -13.36 -5.23 -12.71
N GLY A 46 -13.15 -5.03 -14.02
CA GLY A 46 -14.23 -4.81 -14.97
C GLY A 46 -15.24 -5.94 -15.01
N ALA A 47 -14.79 -7.20 -14.98
CA ALA A 47 -15.65 -8.39 -14.89
C ALA A 47 -16.46 -8.43 -13.58
N ALA A 48 -16.01 -7.77 -12.52
CA ALA A 48 -16.73 -7.58 -11.27
C ALA A 48 -17.59 -6.29 -11.24
N GLY A 49 -17.75 -5.60 -12.37
CA GLY A 49 -18.55 -4.37 -12.47
C GLY A 49 -17.87 -3.12 -11.90
N VAL A 50 -16.55 -3.16 -11.68
CA VAL A 50 -15.78 -2.05 -11.10
C VAL A 50 -15.08 -1.25 -12.19
N THR A 51 -15.29 0.06 -12.23
CA THR A 51 -14.54 0.97 -13.10
C THR A 51 -13.11 1.09 -12.60
N ALA A 52 -12.15 0.64 -13.40
CA ALA A 52 -10.74 0.67 -13.06
C ALA A 52 -9.85 1.10 -14.23
N ALA A 53 -8.69 1.66 -13.94
CA ALA A 53 -7.66 1.96 -14.94
C ALA A 53 -6.26 1.75 -14.37
N GLY A 54 -5.32 1.34 -15.24
CA GLY A 54 -3.93 1.08 -14.90
C GLY A 54 -3.00 2.24 -15.29
N PHE A 55 -2.11 2.62 -14.37
CA PHE A 55 -1.11 3.67 -14.54
C PHE A 55 0.27 3.10 -14.24
N PRO A 56 1.09 2.81 -15.26
CA PRO A 56 2.40 2.20 -15.06
C PRO A 56 3.37 3.15 -14.35
N ALA A 57 3.93 2.71 -13.20
CA ALA A 57 5.03 3.39 -12.54
C ALA A 57 5.78 2.44 -11.61
N ASP A 58 7.09 2.67 -11.44
CA ASP A 58 7.87 2.07 -10.36
C ASP A 58 7.78 2.99 -9.13
N VAL A 59 7.56 2.43 -7.97
CA VAL A 59 7.50 3.18 -6.70
C VAL A 59 8.84 3.81 -6.33
N ALA A 60 9.96 3.27 -6.82
CA ALA A 60 11.29 3.82 -6.63
C ALA A 60 11.60 4.97 -7.61
N ASP A 61 10.89 5.06 -8.73
CA ASP A 61 10.95 6.22 -9.64
C ASP A 61 9.95 7.28 -9.17
N ARG A 62 10.41 8.18 -8.30
CA ARG A 62 9.57 9.20 -7.67
C ARG A 62 8.87 10.14 -8.66
N PRO A 63 9.53 10.66 -9.72
CA PRO A 63 8.86 11.44 -10.76
C PRO A 63 7.77 10.65 -11.51
N ALA A 64 8.05 9.41 -11.92
CA ALA A 64 7.08 8.56 -12.61
C ALA A 64 5.89 8.21 -11.71
N LEU A 65 6.12 7.93 -10.41
CA LEU A 65 5.06 7.66 -9.45
C LEU A 65 4.14 8.87 -9.25
N ALA A 66 4.71 10.07 -9.11
CA ALA A 66 3.92 11.30 -8.99
C ALA A 66 3.08 11.55 -10.26
N ALA A 67 3.68 11.44 -11.44
CA ALA A 67 2.98 11.61 -12.71
C ALA A 67 1.85 10.58 -12.94
N ALA A 68 2.04 9.32 -12.48
CA ALA A 68 1.00 8.30 -12.52
C ALA A 68 -0.19 8.63 -11.63
N LEU A 69 0.06 9.16 -10.42
CA LEU A 69 -0.99 9.61 -9.51
C LEU A 69 -1.72 10.85 -10.01
N ASP A 70 -1.00 11.82 -10.61
CA ASP A 70 -1.60 12.98 -11.27
C ASP A 70 -2.48 12.55 -12.45
N SER A 71 -2.04 11.58 -13.25
CA SER A 71 -2.82 11.01 -14.35
C SER A 71 -4.07 10.27 -13.83
N ALA A 72 -3.97 9.56 -12.72
CA ALA A 72 -5.10 8.93 -12.07
C ALA A 72 -6.11 9.96 -11.55
N ALA A 73 -5.64 11.04 -10.95
CA ALA A 73 -6.48 12.16 -10.52
C ALA A 73 -7.13 12.86 -11.73
N GLY A 74 -6.42 13.04 -12.84
CA GLY A 74 -6.97 13.58 -14.08
C GLY A 74 -8.07 12.69 -14.70
N ARG A 75 -7.97 11.37 -14.54
CA ARG A 75 -8.92 10.37 -15.06
C ARG A 75 -10.19 10.26 -14.21
N PHE A 76 -10.05 10.24 -12.88
CA PHE A 76 -11.13 9.93 -11.94
C PHE A 76 -11.54 11.14 -11.07
N GLY A 77 -10.92 12.29 -11.29
CA GLY A 77 -11.05 13.44 -10.39
C GLY A 77 -10.08 13.30 -9.22
N ARG A 78 -10.48 13.74 -8.03
CA ARG A 78 -9.63 13.64 -6.83
C ARG A 78 -9.47 12.17 -6.40
N ILE A 79 -8.27 11.83 -5.93
CA ILE A 79 -8.06 10.57 -5.19
C ILE A 79 -8.52 10.77 -3.74
N ASP A 80 -9.56 10.06 -3.34
CA ASP A 80 -10.17 10.13 -2.00
C ASP A 80 -9.51 9.17 -1.02
N VAL A 81 -9.00 8.05 -1.53
CA VAL A 81 -8.28 7.03 -0.76
C VAL A 81 -6.98 6.68 -1.46
N LEU A 82 -5.86 6.77 -0.76
CA LEU A 82 -4.58 6.22 -1.18
C LEU A 82 -4.29 4.95 -0.39
N HIS A 83 -4.03 3.85 -1.05
CA HIS A 83 -3.42 2.66 -0.43
C HIS A 83 -2.03 2.45 -1.00
N TYR A 84 -1.03 2.37 -0.12
CA TYR A 84 0.36 2.12 -0.46
C TYR A 84 0.85 0.81 0.17
N SER A 85 1.30 -0.12 -0.66
CA SER A 85 1.76 -1.45 -0.21
C SER A 85 2.94 -1.95 -1.05
N ALA A 86 4.03 -1.17 -1.10
CA ALA A 86 5.21 -1.58 -1.84
C ALA A 86 5.88 -2.79 -1.17
N PRO A 87 6.28 -3.80 -1.96
CA PRO A 87 7.08 -4.90 -1.44
C PRO A 87 8.49 -4.43 -1.07
N ALA A 88 9.17 -5.23 -0.27
CA ALA A 88 10.61 -5.09 -0.10
C ALA A 88 11.32 -5.14 -1.47
N ALA A 89 12.30 -4.27 -1.66
CA ALA A 89 13.06 -4.21 -2.90
C ALA A 89 13.92 -5.47 -3.09
N GLY A 90 14.17 -5.84 -4.34
CA GLY A 90 14.95 -7.01 -4.70
C GLY A 90 14.15 -8.06 -5.47
N SER A 91 14.78 -9.18 -5.76
CA SER A 91 14.19 -10.35 -6.44
C SER A 91 14.61 -11.63 -5.71
N GLY A 92 13.80 -12.69 -5.81
CA GLY A 92 14.08 -13.95 -5.11
C GLY A 92 14.21 -13.78 -3.60
N GLU A 93 15.29 -14.27 -3.01
CA GLU A 93 15.53 -14.20 -1.57
C GLU A 93 15.75 -12.75 -1.09
N THR A 94 16.35 -11.89 -1.92
CA THR A 94 16.58 -10.47 -1.57
C THR A 94 15.29 -9.64 -1.53
N ALA A 95 14.19 -10.12 -2.13
CA ALA A 95 12.89 -9.47 -2.03
C ALA A 95 12.28 -9.46 -0.61
N ARG A 96 12.90 -10.16 0.34
CA ARG A 96 12.49 -10.18 1.76
C ARG A 96 13.31 -9.22 2.62
N GLY A 97 14.32 -8.58 2.03
CA GLY A 97 15.31 -7.79 2.75
C GLY A 97 16.50 -8.62 3.20
N THR A 98 17.37 -8.03 3.99
CA THR A 98 18.66 -8.59 4.45
C THR A 98 18.63 -8.81 5.96
N GLY A 99 19.31 -9.86 6.42
CA GLY A 99 19.46 -10.18 7.84
C GLY A 99 20.27 -9.09 8.60
N THR A 100 20.14 -9.09 9.92
CA THR A 100 20.66 -8.01 10.76
C THR A 100 22.18 -7.79 10.64
N LEU A 101 22.95 -8.88 10.54
CA LEU A 101 24.43 -8.79 10.49
C LEU A 101 24.95 -8.47 9.09
N GLU A 102 24.12 -8.60 8.06
CA GLU A 102 24.46 -8.35 6.65
C GLU A 102 23.94 -6.97 6.15
N VAL A 103 23.28 -6.19 7.00
CA VAL A 103 22.78 -4.86 6.62
C VAL A 103 23.96 -3.93 6.33
N THR A 104 23.90 -3.33 5.13
CA THR A 104 24.80 -2.25 4.69
C THR A 104 23.95 -1.08 4.19
N VAL A 105 24.58 0.09 4.00
CA VAL A 105 23.87 1.23 3.38
C VAL A 105 23.38 0.86 1.99
N ASP A 106 24.15 0.13 1.21
CA ASP A 106 23.82 -0.21 -0.18
C ASP A 106 22.61 -1.15 -0.30
N ASN A 107 22.44 -2.10 0.63
CA ASN A 107 21.27 -3.00 0.61
C ASN A 107 20.06 -2.44 1.39
N LEU A 108 20.28 -1.44 2.25
CA LEU A 108 19.20 -0.71 2.92
C LEU A 108 18.59 0.36 2.00
N GLN A 109 19.40 1.07 1.21
CA GLN A 109 18.92 2.17 0.37
C GLN A 109 17.77 1.77 -0.57
N PRO A 110 17.80 0.65 -1.31
CA PRO A 110 16.66 0.22 -2.12
C PRO A 110 15.38 -0.05 -1.31
N GLN A 111 15.51 -0.54 -0.07
CA GLN A 111 14.36 -0.72 0.83
C GLN A 111 13.74 0.61 1.23
N MET A 112 14.58 1.60 1.56
CA MET A 112 14.12 2.96 1.86
C MET A 112 13.44 3.61 0.66
N GLU A 113 13.99 3.47 -0.55
CA GLU A 113 13.38 3.99 -1.80
C GLU A 113 12.00 3.39 -2.04
N SER A 114 11.88 2.06 -1.98
CA SER A 114 10.62 1.38 -2.25
C SER A 114 9.60 1.58 -1.12
N ILE A 115 9.97 1.30 0.12
CA ILE A 115 9.00 1.23 1.23
C ILE A 115 8.68 2.61 1.78
N CYS A 116 9.71 3.47 1.99
CA CYS A 116 9.53 4.73 2.71
C CYS A 116 9.38 5.93 1.75
N TYR A 117 10.35 6.16 0.86
CA TYR A 117 10.35 7.36 0.03
C TYR A 117 9.25 7.35 -1.02
N GLY A 118 8.94 6.18 -1.61
CA GLY A 118 7.80 6.04 -2.49
C GLY A 118 6.47 6.36 -1.80
N ALA A 119 6.29 5.93 -0.54
CA ALA A 119 5.10 6.25 0.24
C ALA A 119 4.95 7.77 0.50
N VAL A 120 6.07 8.43 0.85
CA VAL A 120 6.10 9.89 1.01
C VAL A 120 5.75 10.59 -0.30
N THR A 121 6.33 10.13 -1.41
CA THR A 121 6.04 10.69 -2.76
C THR A 121 4.56 10.53 -3.12
N ALA A 122 4.00 9.34 -2.96
CA ALA A 122 2.59 9.08 -3.26
C ALA A 122 1.66 9.94 -2.40
N THR A 123 1.98 10.09 -1.11
CA THR A 123 1.20 10.94 -0.20
C THR A 123 1.23 12.40 -0.65
N ARG A 124 2.40 12.92 -0.98
CA ARG A 124 2.55 14.31 -1.42
C ARG A 124 1.83 14.61 -2.73
N ALA A 125 1.65 13.64 -3.59
CA ALA A 125 0.90 13.80 -4.83
C ALA A 125 -0.62 13.96 -4.56
N VAL A 126 -1.19 13.26 -3.58
CA VAL A 126 -2.65 13.26 -3.35
C VAL A 126 -3.09 14.17 -2.19
N LEU A 127 -2.24 14.40 -1.20
CA LEU A 127 -2.57 15.12 0.03
C LEU A 127 -3.05 16.56 -0.18
N PRO A 128 -2.50 17.38 -1.10
CA PRO A 128 -2.98 18.75 -1.31
C PRO A 128 -4.47 18.81 -1.70
N ALA A 129 -4.93 17.91 -2.58
CA ALA A 129 -6.34 17.85 -2.98
C ALA A 129 -7.24 17.35 -1.83
N MET A 130 -6.76 16.41 -1.01
CA MET A 130 -7.47 15.98 0.20
C MET A 130 -7.62 17.11 1.22
N LEU A 131 -6.54 17.89 1.45
CA LEU A 131 -6.56 19.05 2.35
C LEU A 131 -7.52 20.12 1.86
N ALA A 132 -7.52 20.44 0.57
CA ALA A 132 -8.44 21.41 -0.01
C ALA A 132 -9.92 20.98 0.12
N ALA A 133 -10.18 19.67 0.11
CA ALA A 133 -11.53 19.11 0.27
C ALA A 133 -11.93 18.88 1.74
N GLY A 134 -10.99 18.98 2.69
CA GLY A 134 -11.24 18.67 4.11
C GLY A 134 -11.58 17.19 4.38
N THR A 135 -11.24 16.29 3.47
CA THR A 135 -11.51 14.84 3.63
C THR A 135 -10.56 14.00 2.79
N GLY A 136 -10.17 12.84 3.32
CA GLY A 136 -9.31 11.87 2.64
C GLY A 136 -8.93 10.71 3.55
N THR A 137 -8.38 9.66 2.95
CA THR A 137 -7.88 8.48 3.67
C THR A 137 -6.57 8.01 3.07
N LEU A 138 -5.58 7.83 3.91
CA LEU A 138 -4.22 7.36 3.57
C LEU A 138 -3.98 6.05 4.30
N LEU A 139 -3.87 4.95 3.58
CA LEU A 139 -3.69 3.59 4.13
C LEU A 139 -2.34 3.03 3.68
N TYR A 140 -1.57 2.53 4.64
CA TYR A 140 -0.23 2.04 4.36
C TYR A 140 -0.06 0.63 4.92
N THR A 141 0.54 -0.23 4.10
CA THR A 141 0.84 -1.61 4.47
C THR A 141 2.33 -1.81 4.64
N THR A 142 2.73 -2.45 5.73
CA THR A 142 4.07 -2.99 5.91
C THR A 142 4.02 -4.43 6.42
N GLY A 143 5.16 -5.10 6.49
CA GLY A 143 5.28 -6.35 7.24
C GLY A 143 5.33 -6.10 8.76
N ALA A 144 5.00 -7.10 9.56
CA ALA A 144 5.08 -7.03 11.03
C ALA A 144 6.49 -6.74 11.56
N SER A 145 7.54 -6.97 10.76
CA SER A 145 8.92 -6.58 11.09
C SER A 145 9.11 -5.07 11.29
N SER A 146 8.17 -4.24 10.84
CA SER A 146 8.13 -2.80 11.14
C SER A 146 7.70 -2.47 12.57
N VAL A 147 7.07 -3.43 13.26
CA VAL A 147 6.56 -3.30 14.63
C VAL A 147 7.39 -4.12 15.60
N THR A 148 7.60 -5.40 15.28
CA THR A 148 8.37 -6.34 16.10
C THR A 148 9.64 -6.74 15.34
N PRO A 149 10.83 -6.59 15.92
CA PRO A 149 12.08 -6.94 15.25
C PRO A 149 12.11 -8.41 14.82
N VAL A 150 12.42 -8.64 13.54
CA VAL A 150 12.62 -9.98 12.97
C VAL A 150 14.00 -9.98 12.31
N PRO A 151 15.01 -10.70 12.88
CA PRO A 151 16.39 -10.59 12.45
C PRO A 151 16.63 -10.85 10.95
N VAL A 152 15.93 -11.79 10.36
CA VAL A 152 16.06 -12.15 8.93
C VAL A 152 15.44 -11.12 7.96
N PHE A 153 14.68 -10.15 8.47
CA PHE A 153 14.03 -9.09 7.68
C PHE A 153 14.53 -7.70 8.10
N ALA A 154 15.75 -7.57 8.60
CA ALA A 154 16.22 -6.34 9.25
C ALA A 154 16.17 -5.11 8.34
N SER A 155 16.68 -5.17 7.10
CA SER A 155 16.67 -4.00 6.20
C SER A 155 15.26 -3.56 5.81
N ALA A 156 14.37 -4.50 5.49
CA ALA A 156 12.96 -4.21 5.20
C ALA A 156 12.21 -3.73 6.46
N GLY A 157 12.51 -4.33 7.62
CA GLY A 157 11.98 -3.92 8.93
C GLY A 157 12.37 -2.50 9.30
N MET A 158 13.63 -2.09 9.06
CA MET A 158 14.12 -0.72 9.28
C MET A 158 13.35 0.29 8.41
N ALA A 159 13.23 0.03 7.11
CA ALA A 159 12.50 0.90 6.19
C ALA A 159 11.00 0.97 6.54
N GLY A 160 10.40 -0.17 6.90
CA GLY A 160 9.01 -0.24 7.36
C GLY A 160 8.78 0.48 8.68
N ALA A 161 9.73 0.39 9.63
CA ALA A 161 9.65 1.10 10.91
C ALA A 161 9.77 2.63 10.73
N ALA A 162 10.63 3.09 9.81
CA ALA A 162 10.72 4.49 9.44
C ALA A 162 9.39 4.99 8.86
N LEU A 163 8.81 4.27 7.90
CA LEU A 163 7.51 4.57 7.33
C LEU A 163 6.41 4.59 8.41
N ARG A 164 6.32 3.53 9.22
CA ARG A 164 5.38 3.42 10.34
C ARG A 164 5.42 4.65 11.24
N ARG A 165 6.62 5.04 11.67
CA ARG A 165 6.80 6.20 12.56
C ARG A 165 6.27 7.49 11.94
N TRP A 166 6.53 7.67 10.65
CA TRP A 166 6.04 8.82 9.91
C TRP A 166 4.49 8.82 9.77
N ILE A 167 3.88 7.66 9.46
CA ILE A 167 2.42 7.54 9.32
C ILE A 167 1.71 7.89 10.64
N LEU A 168 2.21 7.39 11.77
CA LEU A 168 1.63 7.70 13.09
C LEU A 168 1.75 9.19 13.43
N ALA A 169 2.83 9.85 13.03
CA ALA A 169 2.97 11.30 13.16
C ALA A 169 2.02 12.04 12.20
N LEU A 170 1.91 11.56 10.96
CA LEU A 170 1.02 12.12 9.94
C LEU A 170 -0.46 12.04 10.38
N ASN A 171 -0.89 10.91 10.94
CA ASN A 171 -2.25 10.76 11.48
C ASN A 171 -2.56 11.84 12.51
N LYS A 172 -1.64 12.10 13.44
CA LYS A 172 -1.80 13.17 14.44
C LYS A 172 -1.85 14.56 13.83
N ALA A 173 -1.00 14.83 12.83
CA ALA A 173 -0.94 16.11 12.15
C ALA A 173 -2.17 16.41 11.27
N LEU A 174 -2.92 15.38 10.89
CA LEU A 174 -4.10 15.47 10.05
C LEU A 174 -5.43 15.35 10.82
N ALA A 175 -5.41 15.12 12.13
CA ALA A 175 -6.58 14.81 12.93
C ALA A 175 -7.67 15.89 12.88
N ASP A 176 -7.27 17.17 12.84
CA ASP A 176 -8.14 18.35 12.74
C ASP A 176 -8.48 18.76 11.29
N LYS A 177 -7.99 18.03 10.30
CA LYS A 177 -8.10 18.35 8.86
C LYS A 177 -9.07 17.45 8.10
N GLY A 178 -9.78 16.55 8.82
CA GLY A 178 -10.71 15.60 8.22
C GLY A 178 -10.04 14.47 7.43
N ILE A 179 -8.72 14.31 7.53
CA ILE A 179 -7.95 13.29 6.80
C ILE A 179 -7.43 12.24 7.79
N TYR A 180 -7.69 10.99 7.47
CA TYR A 180 -7.22 9.84 8.24
C TYR A 180 -5.97 9.23 7.61
N ALA A 181 -4.98 8.87 8.42
CA ALA A 181 -3.81 8.10 8.01
C ALA A 181 -3.68 6.84 8.88
N GLY A 182 -3.80 5.66 8.27
CA GLY A 182 -3.76 4.38 8.96
C GLY A 182 -2.61 3.49 8.50
N HIS A 183 -1.97 2.82 9.46
CA HIS A 183 -0.91 1.83 9.24
C HIS A 183 -1.43 0.43 9.53
N VAL A 184 -1.21 -0.50 8.60
CA VAL A 184 -1.50 -1.92 8.78
C VAL A 184 -0.21 -2.71 8.64
N ALA A 185 0.21 -3.38 9.71
CA ALA A 185 1.33 -4.30 9.70
C ALA A 185 0.82 -5.74 9.52
N ILE A 186 1.26 -6.42 8.46
CA ILE A 186 0.84 -7.79 8.16
C ILE A 186 1.91 -8.76 8.67
N GLY A 187 1.57 -9.56 9.67
CA GLY A 187 2.42 -10.57 10.33
C GLY A 187 2.02 -12.00 10.00
N THR A 188 1.29 -12.20 8.91
CA THR A 188 0.87 -13.51 8.43
C THR A 188 1.05 -13.61 6.92
N TRP A 189 0.94 -14.81 6.38
CA TRP A 189 0.91 -15.02 4.93
C TRP A 189 -0.47 -14.68 4.37
N ILE A 190 -0.47 -14.11 3.18
CA ILE A 190 -1.69 -13.88 2.39
C ILE A 190 -1.88 -15.11 1.50
N ALA A 191 -3.08 -15.66 1.47
CA ALA A 191 -3.39 -16.84 0.67
C ALA A 191 -3.00 -16.65 -0.81
N GLY A 192 -2.45 -17.71 -1.42
CA GLY A 192 -1.88 -17.68 -2.76
C GLY A 192 -0.46 -17.07 -2.84
N THR A 193 0.16 -16.64 -1.72
CA THR A 193 1.58 -16.23 -1.73
C THR A 193 2.46 -17.47 -1.68
N PRO A 194 3.40 -17.65 -2.63
CA PRO A 194 4.33 -18.77 -2.61
C PRO A 194 5.22 -18.78 -1.36
N GLY A 195 5.61 -19.98 -0.92
CA GLY A 195 6.59 -20.18 0.15
C GLY A 195 6.04 -19.92 1.55
N ALA A 196 4.74 -20.09 1.76
CA ALA A 196 4.18 -20.15 3.11
C ALA A 196 4.79 -21.36 3.86
N PRO A 197 5.30 -21.17 5.10
CA PRO A 197 5.81 -22.27 5.89
C PRO A 197 4.71 -23.29 6.21
N GLU A 198 5.13 -24.54 6.41
CA GLU A 198 4.21 -25.59 6.85
C GLU A 198 3.59 -25.24 8.22
N GLY A 199 2.29 -25.49 8.38
CA GLY A 199 1.55 -25.17 9.61
C GLY A 199 1.10 -23.73 9.76
N VAL A 200 1.46 -22.84 8.85
CA VAL A 200 0.92 -21.47 8.82
C VAL A 200 -0.41 -21.44 8.07
N SER A 201 -1.46 -20.95 8.72
CA SER A 201 -2.75 -20.69 8.05
C SER A 201 -2.74 -19.29 7.43
N PRO A 202 -2.66 -19.18 6.10
CA PRO A 202 -2.70 -17.88 5.43
C PRO A 202 -4.07 -17.21 5.63
N LYS A 203 -4.07 -15.87 5.69
CA LYS A 203 -5.32 -15.11 5.68
C LYS A 203 -5.78 -14.84 4.24
N GLU A 204 -7.08 -14.93 4.03
CA GLU A 204 -7.68 -14.61 2.73
C GLU A 204 -7.51 -13.12 2.41
N PRO A 205 -7.13 -12.77 1.17
CA PRO A 205 -7.01 -11.38 0.74
C PRO A 205 -8.28 -10.56 0.95
N ASP A 206 -9.44 -11.19 0.80
CA ASP A 206 -10.74 -10.54 0.96
C ASP A 206 -11.04 -10.17 2.42
N ASP A 207 -10.60 -10.99 3.39
CA ASP A 207 -10.73 -10.68 4.81
C ASP A 207 -9.86 -9.48 5.18
N ILE A 208 -8.64 -9.45 4.65
CA ILE A 208 -7.74 -8.32 4.84
C ILE A 208 -8.33 -7.06 4.19
N ALA A 209 -8.87 -7.16 2.98
CA ALA A 209 -9.47 -6.03 2.29
C ALA A 209 -10.69 -5.45 3.03
N ARG A 210 -11.50 -6.31 3.69
CA ARG A 210 -12.59 -5.85 4.57
C ARG A 210 -12.08 -5.02 5.74
N LEU A 211 -10.98 -5.43 6.38
CA LEU A 211 -10.34 -4.64 7.44
C LEU A 211 -9.93 -3.24 6.95
N TYR A 212 -9.37 -3.12 5.75
CA TYR A 212 -9.02 -1.80 5.19
C TYR A 212 -10.25 -0.92 4.95
N TRP A 213 -11.34 -1.52 4.52
CA TRP A 213 -12.62 -0.80 4.43
C TRP A 213 -13.08 -0.31 5.80
N ASP A 214 -13.05 -1.17 6.82
CA ASP A 214 -13.48 -0.83 8.18
C ASP A 214 -12.62 0.30 8.77
N LEU A 215 -11.31 0.27 8.54
CA LEU A 215 -10.41 1.36 8.94
C LEU A 215 -10.72 2.67 8.19
N HIS A 216 -11.03 2.60 6.90
CA HIS A 216 -11.48 3.77 6.13
C HIS A 216 -12.78 4.35 6.67
N ALA A 217 -13.75 3.52 7.01
CA ALA A 217 -15.08 3.91 7.46
C ALA A 217 -15.08 4.43 8.91
N SER A 218 -14.41 3.72 9.84
CA SER A 218 -14.42 4.05 11.27
C SER A 218 -13.39 5.12 11.66
N ARG A 219 -12.18 5.08 11.05
CA ARG A 219 -11.05 5.99 11.35
C ARG A 219 -10.61 6.00 12.82
N GLU A 220 -10.97 4.98 13.59
CA GLU A 220 -10.77 4.96 15.05
C GLU A 220 -9.33 4.67 15.48
N ARG A 221 -8.57 3.94 14.66
CA ARG A 221 -7.23 3.47 15.01
C ARG A 221 -6.21 3.88 13.95
N ALA A 222 -5.12 4.50 14.39
CA ALA A 222 -4.01 4.86 13.50
C ALA A 222 -3.13 3.64 13.12
N GLU A 223 -3.24 2.53 13.84
CA GLU A 223 -2.44 1.33 13.61
C GLU A 223 -3.23 0.05 13.85
N HIS A 224 -3.00 -0.95 13.00
CA HIS A 224 -3.52 -2.30 13.13
C HIS A 224 -2.45 -3.35 12.81
N LEU A 225 -2.31 -4.36 13.67
CA LEU A 225 -1.44 -5.52 13.44
C LEU A 225 -2.29 -6.74 13.10
N ILE A 226 -2.09 -7.30 11.93
CA ILE A 226 -2.66 -8.58 11.52
C ILE A 226 -1.65 -9.67 11.90
N SER A 227 -1.95 -10.42 12.94
CA SER A 227 -1.19 -11.60 13.35
C SER A 227 -1.79 -12.90 12.79
N ALA A 228 -0.98 -13.96 12.81
CA ALA A 228 -1.43 -15.31 12.49
C ALA A 228 -2.51 -15.79 13.46
#